data_2677d50b0e663803ee1e7c75678a9230
#
_entry.id   2677d50b0e663803ee1e7c75678a9230
#
_cell.length_a   1.000
_cell.length_b   1.000
_cell.length_c   1.000
_cell.angle_alpha   90.00
_cell.angle_beta   90.00
_cell.angle_gamma   90.00
#
_symmetry.space_group_name_H-M   'P 1'
#
loop_
_entity.id
_entity.type
_entity.pdbx_description
1 polymer ?
#
loop_
_entity_poly.entity_id
_entity_poly.type
_entity_poly.pdbx_seq_one_letter_code
_entity_poly.pdbx_strand_id
1 'polypeptide(L)'
;MVIKLKNTWKKLKTDGIYEVDDETFARIQDQFKAGYLNEEEVLKTIKDCYEDNGYVLDTHTACGYGVLKQYQKETGDQTKTILLSTASPYNSQNLFIKHYSMKN
;
A
#
# COMPACT_ATOMS: atom_id res chain seq x y z
N MET A 1 -22.83 -16.33 0.28
CA MET A 1 -21.85 -15.24 0.20
C MET A 1 -22.47 -13.88 -0.13
N VAL A 2 -23.30 -13.80 -1.17
CA VAL A 2 -23.95 -12.54 -1.57
C VAL A 2 -24.85 -11.95 -0.48
N ILE A 3 -25.60 -12.78 0.25
CA ILE A 3 -26.47 -12.36 1.34
C ILE A 3 -25.66 -11.76 2.49
N LYS A 4 -24.51 -12.37 2.84
CA LYS A 4 -23.62 -11.86 3.89
C LYS A 4 -23.04 -10.50 3.50
N LEU A 5 -22.64 -10.30 2.25
CA LEU A 5 -22.14 -9.02 1.75
C LEU A 5 -23.21 -7.93 1.82
N LYS A 6 -24.45 -8.27 1.44
CA LYS A 6 -25.57 -7.32 1.53
C LYS A 6 -25.84 -6.88 2.96
N ASN A 7 -25.82 -7.83 3.92
CA ASN A 7 -26.04 -7.52 5.32
C ASN A 7 -24.92 -6.66 5.90
N THR A 8 -23.68 -6.94 5.55
CA THR A 8 -22.50 -6.17 5.96
C THR A 8 -22.58 -4.75 5.42
N TRP A 9 -22.94 -4.59 4.15
CA TRP A 9 -23.09 -3.29 3.51
C TRP A 9 -24.21 -2.47 4.14
N LYS A 10 -25.33 -3.12 4.44
CA LYS A 10 -26.47 -2.49 5.11
C LYS A 10 -26.08 -2.00 6.50
N LYS A 11 -25.33 -2.79 7.26
CA LYS A 11 -24.82 -2.44 8.58
C LYS A 11 -23.90 -1.21 8.51
N LEU A 12 -23.03 -1.15 7.52
CA LEU A 12 -22.17 0.02 7.30
C LEU A 12 -22.99 1.29 7.09
N LYS A 13 -24.04 1.23 6.27
CA LYS A 13 -24.90 2.38 6.00
C LYS A 13 -25.70 2.83 7.22
N THR A 14 -26.12 1.88 8.06
CA THR A 14 -26.99 2.15 9.21
C THR A 14 -26.19 2.58 10.43
N ASP A 15 -25.12 1.83 10.76
CA ASP A 15 -24.37 2.01 12.00
C ASP A 15 -23.02 2.70 11.81
N GLY A 16 -22.59 2.91 10.57
CA GLY A 16 -21.27 3.45 10.27
C GLY A 16 -20.13 2.49 10.58
N ILE A 17 -20.45 1.23 10.90
CA ILE A 17 -19.47 0.20 11.25
C ILE A 17 -19.59 -0.96 10.26
N TYR A 18 -18.43 -1.44 9.84
CA TYR A 18 -18.31 -2.51 8.88
C TYR A 18 -17.47 -3.63 9.48
N GLU A 19 -18.09 -4.80 9.64
CA GLU A 19 -17.42 -5.99 10.15
C GLU A 19 -17.70 -7.19 9.26
N VAL A 20 -16.72 -8.09 9.13
CA VAL A 20 -16.88 -9.36 8.45
C VAL A 20 -16.82 -10.50 9.48
N ASP A 21 -17.44 -11.64 9.17
CA ASP A 21 -17.36 -12.80 10.04
C ASP A 21 -15.96 -13.43 10.01
N ASP A 22 -15.67 -14.31 10.98
CA ASP A 22 -14.35 -14.91 11.13
C ASP A 22 -13.95 -15.75 9.91
N GLU A 23 -14.89 -16.46 9.32
CA GLU A 23 -14.64 -17.28 8.13
C GLU A 23 -14.25 -16.42 6.94
N THR A 24 -15.00 -15.33 6.69
CA THR A 24 -14.71 -14.38 5.62
C THR A 24 -13.37 -13.70 5.85
N PHE A 25 -13.08 -13.31 7.09
CA PHE A 25 -11.82 -12.68 7.47
C PHE A 25 -10.63 -13.62 7.21
N ALA A 26 -10.76 -14.91 7.59
CA ALA A 26 -9.73 -15.90 7.33
C ALA A 26 -9.45 -16.08 5.84
N ARG A 27 -10.49 -16.07 5.00
CA ARG A 27 -10.34 -16.19 3.55
C ARG A 27 -9.65 -14.96 2.96
N ILE A 28 -9.98 -13.76 3.47
CA ILE A 28 -9.31 -12.52 3.04
C ILE A 28 -7.83 -12.59 3.40
N GLN A 29 -7.49 -12.99 4.63
CA GLN A 29 -6.12 -13.10 5.08
C GLN A 29 -5.30 -14.13 4.30
N ASP A 30 -5.94 -15.20 3.82
CA ASP A 30 -5.29 -16.23 3.01
C ASP A 30 -4.84 -15.68 1.65
N GLN A 31 -5.62 -14.78 1.06
CA GLN A 31 -5.38 -14.27 -0.30
C GLN A 31 -4.76 -12.88 -0.35
N PHE A 32 -4.93 -12.09 0.70
CA PHE A 32 -4.51 -10.69 0.72
C PHE A 32 -3.61 -10.42 1.91
N LYS A 33 -2.64 -9.56 1.68
CA LYS A 33 -1.81 -8.98 2.73
C LYS A 33 -1.97 -7.46 2.69
N ALA A 34 -1.96 -6.84 3.85
CA ALA A 34 -2.04 -5.39 3.98
C ALA A 34 -0.85 -4.88 4.78
N GLY A 35 -0.50 -3.64 4.55
CA GLY A 35 0.56 -2.98 5.28
C GLY A 35 0.44 -1.49 5.11
N TYR A 36 1.31 -0.75 5.76
CA TYR A 36 1.34 0.70 5.66
C TYR A 36 2.77 1.22 5.83
N LEU A 37 3.00 2.44 5.34
CA LEU A 37 4.21 3.19 5.57
C LEU A 37 3.84 4.55 6.16
N ASN A 38 4.63 5.04 7.10
CA ASN A 38 4.52 6.42 7.54
C ASN A 38 5.18 7.34 6.50
N GLU A 39 5.05 8.65 6.66
CA GLU A 39 5.59 9.62 5.71
C GLU A 39 7.09 9.48 5.51
N GLU A 40 7.83 9.28 6.59
CA GLU A 40 9.28 9.11 6.56
C GLU A 40 9.69 7.87 5.76
N GLU A 41 8.99 6.77 5.99
CA GLU A 41 9.22 5.52 5.27
C GLU A 41 8.89 5.64 3.78
N VAL A 42 7.82 6.38 3.44
CA VAL A 42 7.48 6.66 2.05
C VAL A 42 8.61 7.41 1.36
N LEU A 43 9.11 8.45 1.97
CA LEU A 43 10.20 9.26 1.41
C LEU A 43 11.49 8.44 1.24
N LYS A 44 11.80 7.63 2.23
CA LYS A 44 12.94 6.72 2.15
C LYS A 44 12.78 5.71 1.02
N THR A 45 11.59 5.16 0.86
CA THR A 45 11.28 4.19 -0.21
C THR A 45 11.47 4.81 -1.58
N ILE A 46 11.01 6.05 -1.78
CA ILE A 46 11.19 6.78 -3.04
C ILE A 46 12.68 6.95 -3.33
N LYS A 47 13.44 7.37 -2.33
CA LYS A 47 14.88 7.54 -2.45
C LYS A 47 15.60 6.23 -2.81
N ASP A 48 15.31 5.19 -2.04
CA ASP A 48 15.98 3.89 -2.23
C ASP A 48 15.68 3.31 -3.63
N CYS A 49 14.43 3.41 -4.07
CA CYS A 49 14.06 2.95 -5.42
C CYS A 49 14.79 3.75 -6.51
N TYR A 50 14.91 5.05 -6.33
CA TYR A 50 15.64 5.90 -7.29
C TYR A 50 17.12 5.55 -7.33
N GLU A 51 17.73 5.36 -6.18
CA GLU A 51 19.16 5.02 -6.10
C GLU A 51 19.44 3.62 -6.68
N ASP A 52 18.54 2.65 -6.42
CA ASP A 52 18.75 1.27 -6.85
C ASP A 52 18.36 1.04 -8.31
N ASN A 53 17.31 1.71 -8.80
CA ASN A 53 16.71 1.41 -10.11
C ASN A 53 16.67 2.60 -11.06
N GLY A 54 16.99 3.80 -10.60
CA GLY A 54 16.88 5.02 -11.40
C GLY A 54 15.44 5.42 -11.70
N TYR A 55 14.48 4.87 -10.98
CA TYR A 55 13.05 5.12 -11.19
C TYR A 55 12.45 5.94 -10.05
N VAL A 56 11.70 6.98 -10.41
CA VAL A 56 11.06 7.88 -9.46
C VAL A 56 9.62 7.44 -9.22
N LEU A 57 9.35 6.97 -8.02
CA LEU A 57 8.00 6.57 -7.61
C LEU A 57 7.19 7.80 -7.15
N ASP A 58 5.88 7.79 -7.43
CA ASP A 58 4.96 8.66 -6.73
C ASP A 58 4.72 8.14 -5.30
N THR A 59 4.11 8.96 -4.45
CA THR A 59 3.90 8.59 -3.04
C THR A 59 2.98 7.38 -2.86
N HIS A 60 1.95 7.25 -3.69
CA HIS A 60 1.02 6.11 -3.62
C HIS A 60 1.69 4.81 -4.02
N THR A 61 2.41 4.82 -5.15
CA THR A 61 3.16 3.64 -5.60
C THR A 61 4.26 3.29 -4.63
N ALA A 62 4.89 4.28 -4.01
CA ALA A 62 5.92 4.06 -2.99
C ALA A 62 5.36 3.29 -1.78
N CYS A 63 4.14 3.56 -1.36
CA CYS A 63 3.49 2.78 -0.30
C CYS A 63 3.40 1.30 -0.69
N GLY A 64 2.91 1.01 -1.89
CA GLY A 64 2.83 -0.36 -2.39
C GLY A 64 4.19 -1.03 -2.49
N TYR A 65 5.18 -0.32 -3.02
CA TYR A 65 6.54 -0.83 -3.16
C TYR A 65 7.17 -1.13 -1.80
N GLY A 66 7.02 -0.22 -0.83
CA GLY A 66 7.56 -0.40 0.51
C GLY A 66 6.91 -1.56 1.24
N VAL A 67 5.59 -1.69 1.13
CA VAL A 67 4.84 -2.82 1.73
C VAL A 67 5.26 -4.14 1.08
N LEU A 68 5.46 -4.17 -0.23
CA LEU A 68 5.97 -5.35 -0.93
C LEU A 68 7.35 -5.75 -0.39
N LYS A 69 8.24 -4.79 -0.19
CA LYS A 69 9.58 -5.05 0.37
C LYS A 69 9.51 -5.62 1.78
N GLN A 70 8.61 -5.09 2.62
CA GLN A 70 8.36 -5.63 3.96
C GLN A 70 7.87 -7.08 3.89
N TYR A 71 6.92 -7.36 3.02
CA TYR A 71 6.39 -8.71 2.83
C TYR A 71 7.48 -9.68 2.38
N GLN A 72 8.29 -9.30 1.41
CA GLN A 72 9.39 -10.14 0.91
C GLN A 72 10.41 -10.42 2.01
N LYS A 73 10.71 -9.43 2.83
CA LYS A 73 11.65 -9.57 3.94
C LYS A 73 11.11 -10.51 5.01
N GLU A 74 9.83 -10.39 5.34
CA GLU A 74 9.19 -11.18 6.38
C GLU A 74 8.97 -12.64 5.98
N THR A 75 8.61 -12.88 4.72
CA THR A 75 8.22 -14.21 4.24
C THR A 75 9.28 -14.91 3.42
N GLY A 76 10.24 -14.17 2.86
CA GLY A 76 11.21 -14.71 1.91
C GLY A 76 10.63 -15.02 0.53
N ASP A 77 9.38 -14.62 0.28
CA ASP A 77 8.70 -14.85 -0.99
C ASP A 77 9.31 -14.00 -2.10
N GLN A 78 9.89 -14.63 -3.12
CA GLN A 78 10.53 -13.98 -4.26
C GLN A 78 9.68 -14.07 -5.53
N THR A 79 8.40 -14.38 -5.40
CA THR A 79 7.49 -14.43 -6.56
C THR A 79 7.44 -13.09 -7.28
N LYS A 80 7.47 -13.14 -8.61
CA LYS A 80 7.33 -11.93 -9.42
C LYS A 80 6.03 -11.23 -9.11
N THR A 81 6.09 -9.94 -8.87
CA THR A 81 4.96 -9.13 -8.44
C THR A 81 4.74 -7.99 -9.42
N ILE A 82 3.48 -7.74 -9.75
CA ILE A 82 3.08 -6.58 -10.53
C ILE A 82 2.70 -5.48 -9.55
N LEU A 83 3.40 -4.36 -9.61
CA LEU A 83 3.12 -3.20 -8.78
C LEU A 83 2.33 -2.18 -9.60
N LEU A 84 1.10 -1.91 -9.17
CA LEU A 84 0.25 -0.95 -9.87
C LEU A 84 0.70 0.48 -9.55
N SER A 85 1.00 1.24 -10.60
CA SER A 85 1.38 2.65 -10.51
C SER A 85 0.23 3.48 -11.07
N THR A 86 -0.69 3.87 -10.20
CA THR A 86 -1.92 4.55 -10.58
C THR A 86 -1.84 6.07 -10.51
N ALA A 87 -0.70 6.61 -10.06
CA ALA A 87 -0.47 8.04 -9.93
C ALA A 87 0.90 8.41 -10.50
N SER A 88 1.13 9.70 -10.66
CA SER A 88 2.39 10.24 -11.15
C SER A 88 3.14 10.94 -10.01
N PRO A 89 4.48 10.92 -10.00
CA PRO A 89 5.24 11.69 -9.01
C PRO A 89 4.93 13.18 -9.05
N TYR A 90 4.46 13.68 -10.17
CA TYR A 90 4.05 15.10 -10.30
C TYR A 90 2.81 15.45 -9.49
N ASN A 91 2.01 14.46 -9.09
CA ASN A 91 0.83 14.69 -8.25
C ASN A 91 1.20 15.07 -6.81
N SER A 92 2.44 14.82 -6.39
CA SER A 92 2.94 15.08 -5.03
C SER A 92 4.22 15.92 -5.07
N GLN A 93 4.28 16.87 -5.97
CA GLN A 93 5.49 17.69 -6.20
C GLN A 93 6.04 18.34 -4.95
N ASN A 94 5.18 18.92 -4.11
CA ASN A 94 5.64 19.65 -2.93
C ASN A 94 6.39 18.75 -1.95
N LEU A 95 5.85 17.58 -1.67
CA LEU A 95 6.47 16.61 -0.79
C LEU A 95 7.79 16.09 -1.38
N PHE A 96 7.78 15.78 -2.67
CA PHE A 96 8.92 15.27 -3.40
C PHE A 96 10.06 16.29 -3.43
N ILE A 97 9.76 17.53 -3.82
CA ILE A 97 10.75 18.62 -3.89
C ILE A 97 11.33 18.90 -2.51
N LYS A 98 10.50 18.97 -1.49
CA LYS A 98 10.94 19.18 -0.11
C LYS A 98 11.95 18.13 0.32
N HIS A 99 11.69 16.87 0.05
CA HIS A 99 12.58 15.77 0.43
C HIS A 99 13.93 15.87 -0.27
N TYR A 100 13.92 16.06 -1.60
CA TYR A 100 15.16 16.12 -2.37
C TYR A 100 15.93 17.42 -2.15
N SER A 101 15.25 18.53 -1.90
CA SER A 101 15.91 19.80 -1.59
C SER A 101 16.64 19.79 -0.25
N MET A 102 16.12 19.06 0.73
CA MET A 102 16.74 18.95 2.05
C MET A 102 18.04 18.13 2.04
N LYS A 103 18.35 17.45 0.97
CA LYS A 103 19.57 16.62 0.82
C LYS A 103 20.75 17.38 0.24
N ASN A 104 20.48 18.48 -0.39
CA ASN A 104 21.49 19.32 -0.98
C ASN A 104 21.87 20.44 -0.02
#